data_2ec17c52b91d5498bdf0418c753bff3f
#
_entry.id   2ec17c52b91d5498bdf0418c753bff3f
#
_cell.length_a   1.000
_cell.length_b   1.000
_cell.length_c   1.000
_cell.angle_alpha   90.00
_cell.angle_beta   90.00
_cell.angle_gamma   90.00
#
_symmetry.space_group_name_H-M   'P 1'
#
loop_
_entity.id
_entity.type
_entity.pdbx_description
1 polymer ?
#
loop_
_entity_poly.entity_id
_entity_poly.type
_entity_poly.pdbx_seq_one_letter_code
_entity_poly.pdbx_strand_id
1 'polypeptide(L)'
;MRKHVTTKEMLCAMGSRQNVMQIVPPIHVVRPAYLHADNQHLAANPLASPTGPGGAPGFSKRNGSQIATPEVTNIYLGQFWGDRAFVEAFSKAIVENGYLDPLKELNYGTGPGKYLGSVDGTALNAGDTLHDSDAQATLIALLDAGTIQGSENSLFILILPDGVIATLDAAGAQSCQDFCGYHEAFDHQGTSIAYAVLPSSLCQGCGGQIGDFTAVYAHELAEAATDKVPGQGWTADDGEENGDLEAWVLFGWGPPEDPNRYTVQGYYTNERGNTVGAWRA
;
A
#
# COMPACT_ATOMS: atom_id res chain seq x y z
N MET A 1 -51.28 -3.02 -2.87
CA MET A 1 -50.67 -1.75 -2.40
C MET A 1 -49.55 -2.04 -1.43
N ARG A 2 -48.31 -1.97 -1.85
CA ARG A 2 -47.13 -2.10 -0.94
C ARG A 2 -46.81 -0.70 -0.40
N LYS A 3 -46.89 -0.52 0.93
CA LYS A 3 -46.47 0.70 1.58
C LYS A 3 -44.92 0.76 1.63
N HIS A 4 -44.33 1.83 1.10
CA HIS A 4 -42.93 2.15 1.30
C HIS A 4 -42.74 2.58 2.75
N VAL A 5 -41.94 1.84 3.49
CA VAL A 5 -41.46 2.24 4.81
C VAL A 5 -40.19 3.07 4.58
N THR A 6 -40.18 4.31 5.03
CA THR A 6 -39.02 5.21 4.89
C THR A 6 -38.03 4.91 6.01
N THR A 7 -36.74 5.09 5.72
CA THR A 7 -35.57 4.85 6.60
C THR A 7 -35.68 5.51 7.97
N LYS A 8 -36.57 6.45 8.15
CA LYS A 8 -36.78 7.20 9.41
C LYS A 8 -37.64 6.45 10.42
N GLU A 9 -38.47 5.50 9.98
CA GLU A 9 -39.37 4.76 10.89
C GLU A 9 -38.70 3.51 11.49
N MET A 10 -37.58 3.06 10.94
CA MET A 10 -36.83 1.91 11.45
C MET A 10 -35.92 2.26 12.67
N LEU A 11 -35.67 3.53 12.93
CA LEU A 11 -34.78 3.99 14.02
C LEU A 11 -35.47 4.14 15.37
N CYS A 12 -36.79 3.96 15.46
CA CYS A 12 -37.58 4.21 16.69
C CYS A 12 -37.94 2.95 17.49
N ALA A 13 -37.55 1.76 17.05
CA ALA A 13 -37.97 0.48 17.66
C ALA A 13 -36.86 -0.31 18.39
N MET A 14 -35.64 0.21 18.48
CA MET A 14 -34.57 -0.47 19.24
C MET A 14 -34.05 0.42 20.36
N GLY A 15 -34.42 0.03 21.58
CA GLY A 15 -33.99 0.69 22.82
C GLY A 15 -32.49 0.71 22.98
N SER A 16 -31.99 1.88 23.33
CA SER A 16 -30.76 2.23 24.04
C SER A 16 -29.63 1.19 24.08
N ARG A 17 -28.92 1.02 22.96
CA ARG A 17 -27.46 0.84 22.92
C ARG A 17 -26.95 1.78 21.87
N GLN A 18 -26.16 2.76 22.29
CA GLN A 18 -25.38 3.60 21.38
C GLN A 18 -24.33 2.70 20.73
N ASN A 19 -24.69 1.99 19.66
CA ASN A 19 -23.70 1.54 18.69
C ASN A 19 -23.30 2.80 17.92
N VAL A 20 -22.20 3.41 18.33
CA VAL A 20 -21.43 4.27 17.45
C VAL A 20 -21.05 3.35 16.27
N MET A 21 -21.71 3.55 15.13
CA MET A 21 -21.23 2.99 13.87
C MET A 21 -19.84 3.62 13.68
N GLN A 22 -18.80 2.85 13.97
CA GLN A 22 -17.45 3.17 13.50
C GLN A 22 -17.56 3.18 11.99
N ILE A 23 -17.41 4.37 11.40
CA ILE A 23 -17.21 4.50 9.96
C ILE A 23 -15.80 3.95 9.76
N VAL A 24 -15.70 2.69 9.33
CA VAL A 24 -14.43 2.12 8.89
C VAL A 24 -14.07 2.90 7.61
N PRO A 25 -12.92 3.60 7.57
CA PRO A 25 -12.51 4.28 6.35
C PRO A 25 -12.37 3.25 5.22
N PRO A 26 -12.57 3.65 3.96
CA PRO A 26 -12.37 2.75 2.84
C PRO A 26 -10.90 2.28 2.84
N ILE A 27 -10.69 0.98 2.73
CA ILE A 27 -9.35 0.42 2.54
C ILE A 27 -8.90 0.75 1.12
N HIS A 28 -7.75 1.39 1.00
CA HIS A 28 -7.14 1.72 -0.28
C HIS A 28 -6.35 0.53 -0.81
N VAL A 29 -6.44 0.27 -2.10
CA VAL A 29 -5.90 -0.94 -2.72
C VAL A 29 -5.31 -0.64 -4.10
N VAL A 30 -4.18 -1.23 -4.42
CA VAL A 30 -3.66 -1.24 -5.80
C VAL A 30 -4.56 -2.11 -6.67
N ARG A 31 -5.28 -1.49 -7.59
CA ARG A 31 -6.16 -2.21 -8.51
C ARG A 31 -5.37 -2.87 -9.63
N PRO A 32 -5.83 -4.04 -10.13
CA PRO A 32 -5.22 -4.66 -11.29
C PRO A 32 -5.20 -3.74 -12.52
N ALA A 33 -4.14 -3.80 -13.32
CA ALA A 33 -3.95 -2.94 -14.49
C ALA A 33 -5.12 -2.97 -15.50
N TYR A 34 -5.83 -4.10 -15.62
CA TYR A 34 -6.99 -4.21 -16.53
C TYR A 34 -8.22 -3.42 -16.07
N LEU A 35 -8.30 -3.03 -14.80
CA LEU A 35 -9.40 -2.18 -14.29
C LEU A 35 -9.16 -0.70 -14.61
N HIS A 36 -7.94 -0.33 -15.00
CA HIS A 36 -7.61 0.99 -15.52
C HIS A 36 -7.71 0.99 -17.05
N ALA A 37 -8.92 0.83 -17.60
CA ALA A 37 -9.19 0.60 -19.03
C ALA A 37 -8.67 1.69 -19.99
N ASP A 38 -8.27 2.84 -19.49
CA ASP A 38 -7.77 3.96 -20.30
C ASP A 38 -6.23 3.97 -20.45
N ASN A 39 -5.52 3.05 -19.83
CA ASN A 39 -4.05 3.02 -19.79
C ASN A 39 -3.38 2.28 -20.97
N GLN A 40 -4.02 2.20 -22.14
CA GLN A 40 -3.42 1.59 -23.34
C GLN A 40 -2.18 2.34 -23.89
N HIS A 41 -1.72 3.39 -23.23
CA HIS A 41 -0.58 4.20 -23.68
C HIS A 41 0.72 3.96 -22.88
N LEU A 42 0.75 3.01 -21.94
CA LEU A 42 1.90 2.77 -21.05
C LEU A 42 3.18 2.28 -21.73
N ALA A 43 3.11 1.84 -22.99
CA ALA A 43 4.28 1.32 -23.70
C ALA A 43 5.08 2.39 -24.48
N ALA A 44 4.59 3.61 -24.64
CA ALA A 44 5.13 4.55 -25.63
C ALA A 44 5.75 5.84 -25.10
N ASN A 45 5.50 6.24 -23.85
CA ASN A 45 6.09 7.49 -23.36
C ASN A 45 6.18 7.55 -21.82
N PRO A 46 7.36 7.26 -21.22
CA PRO A 46 7.55 7.30 -19.77
C PRO A 46 7.52 8.73 -19.17
N LEU A 47 7.19 9.74 -19.98
CA LEU A 47 7.12 11.14 -19.57
C LEU A 47 5.71 11.75 -19.66
N ALA A 48 4.72 10.97 -20.10
CA ALA A 48 3.33 11.46 -20.14
C ALA A 48 2.60 11.05 -18.87
N SER A 49 2.63 11.89 -17.86
CA SER A 49 1.72 11.80 -16.72
C SER A 49 0.28 11.96 -17.20
N PRO A 50 -0.66 11.09 -16.81
CA PRO A 50 -2.09 11.30 -17.03
C PRO A 50 -2.57 12.60 -16.39
N THR A 51 -1.99 12.96 -15.26
CA THR A 51 -2.17 14.25 -14.59
C THR A 51 -0.94 15.12 -14.89
N GLY A 52 -1.00 15.97 -15.91
CA GLY A 52 0.04 16.98 -16.15
C GLY A 52 0.20 17.93 -14.96
N PRO A 53 1.20 18.84 -14.98
CA PRO A 53 1.35 19.86 -13.96
C PRO A 53 0.11 20.77 -13.95
N GLY A 54 -0.79 20.51 -13.04
CA GLY A 54 -2.13 21.09 -12.95
C GLY A 54 -3.02 20.35 -11.97
N GLY A 55 -2.55 19.23 -11.50
CA GLY A 55 -2.96 18.59 -10.27
C GLY A 55 -4.23 17.74 -10.36
N ALA A 56 -4.22 16.65 -9.62
CA ALA A 56 -5.44 15.98 -9.22
C ALA A 56 -6.26 16.98 -8.40
N PRO A 57 -7.56 17.19 -8.72
CA PRO A 57 -8.38 18.13 -7.99
C PRO A 57 -8.39 17.77 -6.49
N GLY A 58 -8.00 18.74 -5.64
CA GLY A 58 -8.12 18.64 -4.21
C GLY A 58 -7.10 17.75 -3.50
N PHE A 59 -6.02 17.28 -4.16
CA PHE A 59 -4.99 16.51 -3.47
C PHE A 59 -4.33 17.35 -2.37
N SER A 60 -4.59 16.99 -1.13
CA SER A 60 -4.22 17.79 0.03
C SER A 60 -4.06 16.93 1.28
N LYS A 61 -3.29 17.46 2.24
CA LYS A 61 -3.15 16.84 3.54
C LYS A 61 -4.44 16.99 4.35
N ARG A 62 -4.93 15.87 4.85
CA ARG A 62 -6.02 15.81 5.84
C ARG A 62 -5.45 15.94 7.27
N ASN A 63 -6.17 15.48 8.27
CA ASN A 63 -5.79 15.65 9.67
C ASN A 63 -4.91 14.52 10.25
N GLY A 64 -4.67 13.47 9.48
CA GLY A 64 -3.89 12.30 9.91
C GLY A 64 -2.38 12.49 9.82
N SER A 65 -1.67 11.49 10.31
CA SER A 65 -0.22 11.47 10.35
C SER A 65 0.39 10.82 9.10
N GLN A 66 1.63 11.19 8.83
CA GLN A 66 2.52 10.55 7.88
C GLN A 66 3.55 9.71 8.64
N ILE A 67 4.20 8.78 7.98
CA ILE A 67 5.39 8.12 8.52
C ILE A 67 6.60 8.99 8.18
N ALA A 68 7.09 9.75 9.15
CA ALA A 68 8.12 10.76 8.90
C ALA A 68 9.43 10.18 8.36
N THR A 69 9.81 9.01 8.86
CA THR A 69 11.02 8.28 8.46
C THR A 69 10.69 6.78 8.49
N PRO A 70 10.21 6.19 7.39
CA PRO A 70 9.75 4.81 7.38
C PRO A 70 10.80 3.81 7.88
N GLU A 71 10.44 3.03 8.89
CA GLU A 71 11.21 1.90 9.42
C GLU A 71 10.56 0.62 8.91
N VAL A 72 11.10 0.10 7.80
CA VAL A 72 10.45 -0.98 7.05
C VAL A 72 11.00 -2.34 7.45
N THR A 73 10.10 -3.27 7.77
CA THR A 73 10.43 -4.69 8.00
C THR A 73 9.54 -5.56 7.11
N ASN A 74 10.16 -6.47 6.34
CA ASN A 74 9.40 -7.46 5.58
C ASN A 74 9.04 -8.65 6.47
N ILE A 75 7.82 -9.17 6.31
CA ILE A 75 7.31 -10.35 7.02
C ILE A 75 6.85 -11.37 6.00
N TYR A 76 7.58 -12.47 5.86
CA TYR A 76 7.23 -13.54 4.94
C TYR A 76 6.28 -14.52 5.61
N LEU A 77 5.11 -14.73 5.01
CA LEU A 77 4.08 -15.64 5.51
C LEU A 77 4.14 -17.01 4.81
N GLY A 78 5.34 -17.54 4.63
CA GLY A 78 5.59 -18.82 3.99
C GLY A 78 6.68 -18.75 2.94
N GLN A 79 6.73 -19.78 2.07
CA GLN A 79 7.75 -19.83 1.03
C GLN A 79 7.42 -18.84 -0.09
N PHE A 80 8.24 -17.81 -0.21
CA PHE A 80 8.13 -16.86 -1.31
C PHE A 80 8.61 -17.49 -2.63
N TRP A 81 7.85 -17.30 -3.71
CA TRP A 81 8.10 -17.88 -5.03
C TRP A 81 9.34 -17.30 -5.75
N GLY A 82 9.70 -16.06 -5.44
CA GLY A 82 10.82 -15.36 -6.05
C GLY A 82 12.13 -15.50 -5.26
N ASP A 83 13.12 -14.76 -5.71
CA ASP A 83 14.39 -14.63 -4.97
C ASP A 83 14.20 -13.67 -3.78
N ARG A 84 14.13 -14.21 -2.58
CA ARG A 84 14.01 -13.44 -1.34
C ARG A 84 15.16 -12.45 -1.18
N ALA A 85 16.38 -12.82 -1.54
CA ALA A 85 17.53 -11.93 -1.44
C ALA A 85 17.40 -10.72 -2.39
N PHE A 86 16.82 -10.91 -3.58
CA PHE A 86 16.49 -9.82 -4.49
C PHE A 86 15.47 -8.88 -3.87
N VAL A 87 14.39 -9.40 -3.28
CA VAL A 87 13.35 -8.57 -2.63
C VAL A 87 13.92 -7.80 -1.45
N GLU A 88 14.77 -8.43 -0.62
CA GLU A 88 15.40 -7.76 0.51
C GLU A 88 16.37 -6.65 0.06
N ALA A 89 17.15 -6.90 -1.00
CA ALA A 89 18.01 -5.88 -1.61
C ALA A 89 17.20 -4.72 -2.19
N PHE A 90 16.09 -5.02 -2.88
CA PHE A 90 15.14 -4.02 -3.36
C PHE A 90 14.54 -3.22 -2.22
N SER A 91 14.01 -3.87 -1.18
CA SER A 91 13.38 -3.22 -0.02
C SER A 91 14.35 -2.25 0.65
N LYS A 92 15.60 -2.68 0.85
CA LYS A 92 16.64 -1.79 1.37
C LYS A 92 16.87 -0.60 0.44
N ALA A 93 17.01 -0.85 -0.82
CA ALA A 93 17.29 0.18 -1.81
C ALA A 93 16.16 1.22 -1.87
N ILE A 94 14.91 0.79 -2.03
CA ILE A 94 13.77 1.70 -2.24
C ILE A 94 13.52 2.58 -1.01
N VAL A 95 13.74 2.05 0.19
CA VAL A 95 13.57 2.80 1.44
C VAL A 95 14.70 3.81 1.66
N GLU A 96 15.94 3.45 1.32
CA GLU A 96 17.13 4.22 1.72
C GLU A 96 17.74 5.07 0.60
N ASN A 97 17.58 4.70 -0.69
CA ASN A 97 18.40 5.27 -1.78
C ASN A 97 17.68 6.30 -2.66
N GLY A 98 16.74 7.04 -2.11
CA GLY A 98 16.25 8.27 -2.75
C GLY A 98 14.87 8.19 -3.38
N TYR A 99 14.22 7.02 -3.44
CA TYR A 99 12.88 6.91 -4.02
C TYR A 99 11.89 7.91 -3.40
N LEU A 100 11.91 8.07 -2.08
CA LEU A 100 11.04 9.01 -1.33
C LEU A 100 11.62 10.43 -1.16
N ASP A 101 12.79 10.75 -1.76
CA ASP A 101 13.40 12.08 -1.63
C ASP A 101 12.47 13.23 -2.04
N PRO A 102 11.72 13.15 -3.17
CA PRO A 102 10.79 14.21 -3.56
C PRO A 102 9.75 14.53 -2.50
N LEU A 103 9.26 13.54 -1.75
CA LEU A 103 8.28 13.77 -0.70
C LEU A 103 8.85 14.60 0.44
N LYS A 104 10.14 14.38 0.78
CA LYS A 104 10.87 15.21 1.76
C LYS A 104 11.13 16.62 1.22
N GLU A 105 11.64 16.71 -0.01
CA GLU A 105 11.96 18.00 -0.66
C GLU A 105 10.74 18.91 -0.80
N LEU A 106 9.57 18.33 -1.06
CA LEU A 106 8.31 19.01 -1.28
C LEU A 106 7.45 19.15 0.00
N ASN A 107 7.98 18.74 1.16
CA ASN A 107 7.34 18.88 2.47
C ASN A 107 6.04 18.08 2.64
N TYR A 108 6.00 16.86 2.11
CA TYR A 108 4.88 15.93 2.32
C TYR A 108 4.85 15.29 3.71
N GLY A 109 5.83 15.59 4.56
CA GLY A 109 5.90 15.11 5.94
C GLY A 109 6.58 13.75 6.10
N THR A 110 7.12 13.20 5.02
CA THR A 110 7.85 11.95 4.96
C THR A 110 9.09 12.06 4.07
N GLY A 111 9.91 11.02 4.03
CA GLY A 111 11.11 10.93 3.19
C GLY A 111 11.81 9.59 3.35
N PRO A 112 13.10 9.50 2.94
CA PRO A 112 13.88 8.29 3.07
C PRO A 112 13.88 7.75 4.49
N GLY A 113 13.79 6.42 4.59
CA GLY A 113 13.72 5.71 5.84
C GLY A 113 14.89 4.75 6.07
N LYS A 114 14.59 3.65 6.73
CA LYS A 114 15.55 2.59 7.03
C LYS A 114 14.88 1.23 6.85
N TYR A 115 15.54 0.33 6.13
CA TYR A 115 15.15 -1.06 6.07
C TYR A 115 15.75 -1.82 7.26
N LEU A 116 14.91 -2.44 8.07
CA LEU A 116 15.31 -3.13 9.30
C LEU A 116 15.56 -4.64 9.09
N GLY A 117 15.31 -5.14 7.89
CA GLY A 117 15.47 -6.56 7.57
C GLY A 117 14.14 -7.29 7.40
N SER A 118 14.18 -8.60 7.51
CA SER A 118 13.01 -9.45 7.35
C SER A 118 12.89 -10.49 8.47
N VAL A 119 11.66 -10.92 8.73
CA VAL A 119 11.33 -12.02 9.63
C VAL A 119 10.33 -12.96 8.96
N ASP A 120 10.23 -14.20 9.48
CA ASP A 120 9.19 -15.12 9.09
C ASP A 120 8.02 -15.00 10.06
N GLY A 121 6.80 -14.83 9.53
CA GLY A 121 5.56 -14.88 10.28
C GLY A 121 4.95 -16.29 10.27
N THR A 122 3.66 -16.39 10.60
CA THR A 122 2.92 -17.65 10.52
C THR A 122 2.84 -18.11 9.07
N ALA A 123 3.34 -19.31 8.80
CA ALA A 123 3.37 -19.86 7.44
C ALA A 123 1.96 -20.19 6.93
N LEU A 124 1.66 -19.71 5.74
CA LEU A 124 0.47 -20.05 4.96
C LEU A 124 0.85 -20.98 3.80
N ASN A 125 -0.09 -21.76 3.33
CA ASN A 125 0.08 -22.71 2.24
C ASN A 125 -0.77 -22.32 1.03
N ALA A 126 -0.41 -22.78 -0.16
CA ALA A 126 -1.21 -22.56 -1.35
C ALA A 126 -2.66 -23.04 -1.15
N GLY A 127 -3.60 -22.17 -1.47
CA GLY A 127 -5.04 -22.38 -1.25
C GLY A 127 -5.58 -21.78 0.06
N ASP A 128 -4.71 -21.35 0.96
CA ASP A 128 -5.14 -20.57 2.13
C ASP A 128 -5.58 -19.16 1.73
N THR A 129 -6.42 -18.57 2.57
CA THR A 129 -6.84 -17.17 2.45
C THR A 129 -6.37 -16.42 3.68
N LEU A 130 -5.69 -15.29 3.49
CA LEU A 130 -5.38 -14.35 4.55
C LEU A 130 -6.50 -13.30 4.63
N HIS A 131 -7.24 -13.29 5.73
CA HIS A 131 -8.13 -12.18 6.04
C HIS A 131 -7.34 -11.02 6.64
N ASP A 132 -7.81 -9.79 6.46
CA ASP A 132 -7.14 -8.62 7.03
C ASP A 132 -6.99 -8.71 8.54
N SER A 133 -8.01 -9.21 9.23
CA SER A 133 -7.94 -9.50 10.67
C SER A 133 -6.84 -10.50 11.06
N ASP A 134 -6.50 -11.47 10.20
CA ASP A 134 -5.43 -12.43 10.44
C ASP A 134 -4.04 -11.80 10.18
N ALA A 135 -3.96 -10.86 9.23
CA ALA A 135 -2.76 -10.04 9.03
C ALA A 135 -2.43 -9.25 10.29
N GLN A 136 -3.41 -8.53 10.84
CA GLN A 136 -3.26 -7.78 12.09
C GLN A 136 -2.92 -8.70 13.26
N ALA A 137 -3.61 -9.84 13.41
CA ALA A 137 -3.33 -10.81 14.48
C ALA A 137 -1.90 -11.36 14.40
N THR A 138 -1.39 -11.62 13.20
CA THR A 138 0.00 -12.04 12.98
C THR A 138 0.98 -10.97 13.44
N LEU A 139 0.75 -9.70 13.08
CA LEU A 139 1.60 -8.59 13.52
C LEU A 139 1.58 -8.40 15.02
N ILE A 140 0.41 -8.44 15.65
CA ILE A 140 0.25 -8.35 17.11
C ILE A 140 1.04 -9.46 17.79
N ALA A 141 0.95 -10.71 17.31
CA ALA A 141 1.68 -11.83 17.89
C ALA A 141 3.22 -11.64 17.79
N LEU A 142 3.72 -11.11 16.67
CA LEU A 142 5.15 -10.82 16.49
C LEU A 142 5.63 -9.66 17.38
N LEU A 143 4.80 -8.62 17.55
CA LEU A 143 5.06 -7.49 18.44
C LEU A 143 5.09 -7.94 19.91
N ASP A 144 4.08 -8.70 20.36
CA ASP A 144 3.97 -9.20 21.72
C ASP A 144 5.10 -10.18 22.07
N ALA A 145 5.57 -10.96 21.10
CA ALA A 145 6.72 -11.84 21.25
C ALA A 145 8.08 -11.09 21.23
N GLY A 146 8.09 -9.79 20.90
CA GLY A 146 9.30 -9.00 20.74
C GLY A 146 10.16 -9.40 19.52
N THR A 147 9.59 -10.15 18.58
CA THR A 147 10.27 -10.54 17.33
C THR A 147 10.45 -9.33 16.41
N ILE A 148 9.48 -8.43 16.39
CA ILE A 148 9.53 -7.12 15.74
C ILE A 148 9.24 -6.05 16.78
N GLN A 149 9.63 -4.81 16.46
CA GLN A 149 9.39 -3.66 17.34
C GLN A 149 8.56 -2.61 16.61
N GLY A 150 7.47 -2.18 17.25
CA GLY A 150 6.58 -1.15 16.72
C GLY A 150 6.98 0.24 17.18
N SER A 151 6.88 1.20 16.28
CA SER A 151 7.02 2.63 16.52
C SER A 151 6.05 3.41 15.64
N GLU A 152 5.91 4.71 15.85
CA GLU A 152 5.13 5.58 14.96
C GLU A 152 5.68 5.63 13.52
N ASN A 153 6.92 5.20 13.31
CA ASN A 153 7.58 5.14 12.01
C ASN A 153 7.57 3.73 11.38
N SER A 154 7.06 2.72 12.09
CA SER A 154 7.06 1.34 11.57
C SER A 154 6.10 1.18 10.40
N LEU A 155 6.59 0.49 9.37
CA LEU A 155 5.80 -0.04 8.26
C LEU A 155 6.17 -1.52 8.09
N PHE A 156 5.23 -2.42 8.35
CA PHE A 156 5.41 -3.85 8.17
C PHE A 156 4.84 -4.29 6.83
N ILE A 157 5.68 -4.92 5.99
CA ILE A 157 5.25 -5.41 4.68
C ILE A 157 5.07 -6.92 4.78
N LEU A 158 3.82 -7.39 4.80
CA LEU A 158 3.48 -8.80 4.77
C LEU A 158 3.52 -9.31 3.34
N ILE A 159 4.36 -10.30 3.09
CA ILE A 159 4.58 -10.88 1.76
C ILE A 159 4.01 -12.30 1.75
N LEU A 160 3.00 -12.49 0.90
CA LEU A 160 2.28 -13.76 0.82
C LEU A 160 3.02 -14.77 -0.08
N PRO A 161 2.95 -16.05 0.26
CA PRO A 161 3.45 -17.11 -0.63
C PRO A 161 2.51 -17.32 -1.82
N ASP A 162 3.00 -18.08 -2.77
CA ASP A 162 2.26 -18.46 -3.97
C ASP A 162 0.98 -19.22 -3.66
N GLY A 163 -0.10 -18.88 -4.38
CA GLY A 163 -1.39 -19.54 -4.24
C GLY A 163 -2.17 -19.14 -2.98
N VAL A 164 -1.69 -18.17 -2.21
CA VAL A 164 -2.43 -17.54 -1.12
C VAL A 164 -3.06 -16.24 -1.63
N ILE A 165 -4.32 -16.04 -1.33
CA ILE A 165 -5.04 -14.78 -1.60
C ILE A 165 -5.27 -14.01 -0.30
N ALA A 166 -5.25 -12.68 -0.38
CA ALA A 166 -5.72 -11.82 0.70
C ALA A 166 -7.17 -11.41 0.44
N THR A 167 -7.94 -11.21 1.53
CA THR A 167 -9.31 -10.68 1.44
C THR A 167 -9.51 -9.54 2.42
N LEU A 168 -10.24 -8.53 1.96
CA LEU A 168 -10.67 -7.41 2.79
C LEU A 168 -12.02 -7.74 3.40
N ASP A 169 -12.05 -7.95 4.71
CA ASP A 169 -13.19 -8.49 5.45
C ASP A 169 -14.51 -7.73 5.24
N ALA A 170 -14.44 -6.41 5.12
CA ALA A 170 -15.62 -5.56 5.01
C ALA A 170 -16.24 -5.52 3.61
N ALA A 171 -15.44 -5.72 2.55
CA ALA A 171 -15.86 -5.55 1.16
C ALA A 171 -15.97 -6.88 0.40
N GLY A 172 -15.39 -7.97 0.93
CA GLY A 172 -15.27 -9.25 0.23
C GLY A 172 -14.35 -9.19 -1.00
N ALA A 173 -13.61 -8.09 -1.18
CA ALA A 173 -12.64 -7.93 -2.25
C ALA A 173 -11.46 -8.88 -2.05
N GLN A 174 -10.93 -9.43 -3.15
CA GLN A 174 -9.87 -10.43 -3.13
C GLN A 174 -8.66 -9.98 -3.95
N SER A 175 -7.48 -10.24 -3.40
CA SER A 175 -6.26 -10.07 -4.18
C SER A 175 -6.27 -10.95 -5.43
N CYS A 176 -5.53 -10.57 -6.45
CA CYS A 176 -5.48 -11.22 -7.74
C CYS A 176 -6.73 -11.07 -8.62
N GLN A 177 -7.81 -10.52 -8.10
CA GLN A 177 -9.05 -10.24 -8.82
C GLN A 177 -9.41 -8.76 -8.74
N ASP A 178 -9.46 -8.20 -7.52
CA ASP A 178 -9.93 -6.86 -7.27
C ASP A 178 -8.78 -5.89 -6.93
N PHE A 179 -7.67 -6.42 -6.38
CA PHE A 179 -6.49 -5.64 -6.00
C PHE A 179 -5.19 -6.45 -6.08
N CYS A 180 -4.05 -5.75 -6.04
CA CYS A 180 -2.70 -6.33 -6.09
C CYS A 180 -1.88 -6.09 -4.81
N GLY A 181 -2.30 -5.18 -3.97
CA GLY A 181 -1.77 -4.87 -2.66
C GLY A 181 -2.70 -3.93 -1.94
N TYR A 182 -2.47 -3.72 -0.66
CA TYR A 182 -3.12 -2.68 0.13
C TYR A 182 -2.26 -2.34 1.34
N HIS A 183 -2.44 -1.13 1.87
CA HIS A 183 -1.92 -0.78 3.18
C HIS A 183 -3.06 -0.41 4.14
N GLU A 184 -2.75 -0.48 5.42
CA GLU A 184 -3.67 -0.16 6.51
C GLU A 184 -2.89 0.14 7.80
N ALA A 185 -3.59 0.53 8.86
CA ALA A 185 -3.00 0.73 10.18
C ALA A 185 -3.91 0.20 11.29
N PHE A 186 -3.29 -0.23 12.39
CA PHE A 186 -4.00 -0.63 13.61
C PHE A 186 -3.32 -0.03 14.84
N ASP A 187 -4.07 0.06 15.94
CA ASP A 187 -3.50 0.47 17.22
C ASP A 187 -2.92 -0.75 17.96
N HIS A 188 -1.66 -0.63 18.39
CA HIS A 188 -1.04 -1.58 19.30
C HIS A 188 -0.47 -0.84 20.50
N GLN A 189 -1.10 -1.04 21.65
CA GLN A 189 -0.72 -0.44 22.93
C GLN A 189 -0.61 1.10 22.90
N GLY A 190 -1.50 1.76 22.13
CA GLY A 190 -1.53 3.21 21.99
C GLY A 190 -0.59 3.76 20.94
N THR A 191 0.06 2.90 20.15
CA THR A 191 0.88 3.28 19.00
C THR A 191 0.18 2.85 17.71
N SER A 192 -0.03 3.78 16.79
CA SER A 192 -0.54 3.47 15.45
C SER A 192 0.56 2.79 14.64
N ILE A 193 0.31 1.58 14.16
CA ILE A 193 1.24 0.74 13.41
C ILE A 193 0.71 0.59 11.98
N ALA A 194 1.51 1.03 11.01
CA ALA A 194 1.19 0.83 9.60
C ALA A 194 1.68 -0.52 9.10
N TYR A 195 0.94 -1.11 8.16
CA TYR A 195 1.33 -2.31 7.45
C TYR A 195 0.80 -2.30 6.02
N ALA A 196 1.44 -3.10 5.17
CA ALA A 196 0.92 -3.41 3.84
C ALA A 196 0.90 -4.92 3.63
N VAL A 197 0.00 -5.39 2.77
CA VAL A 197 -0.09 -6.80 2.37
C VAL A 197 0.12 -6.90 0.87
N LEU A 198 1.14 -7.67 0.49
CA LEU A 198 1.54 -7.90 -0.89
C LEU A 198 1.33 -9.36 -1.27
N PRO A 199 0.28 -9.67 -2.05
CA PRO A 199 0.10 -10.99 -2.63
C PRO A 199 1.23 -11.34 -3.60
N SER A 200 1.40 -12.63 -3.88
CA SER A 200 2.31 -13.07 -4.93
C SER A 200 1.95 -12.45 -6.28
N SER A 201 2.95 -11.92 -7.00
CA SER A 201 2.75 -11.37 -8.34
C SER A 201 2.45 -12.43 -9.40
N LEU A 202 2.52 -13.73 -9.07
CA LEU A 202 2.06 -14.79 -9.96
C LEU A 202 0.54 -14.84 -10.10
N CYS A 203 -0.18 -14.10 -9.29
CA CYS A 203 -1.63 -14.01 -9.44
C CYS A 203 -2.03 -13.23 -10.69
N GLN A 204 -3.10 -13.72 -11.33
CA GLN A 204 -3.62 -13.12 -12.56
C GLN A 204 -4.14 -11.70 -12.28
N GLY A 205 -3.90 -10.79 -13.18
CA GLY A 205 -4.29 -9.38 -13.04
C GLY A 205 -3.25 -8.48 -12.37
N CYS A 206 -2.31 -9.05 -11.62
CA CYS A 206 -1.24 -8.29 -10.96
C CYS A 206 0.12 -8.40 -11.66
N GLY A 207 0.11 -8.85 -12.90
CA GLY A 207 1.32 -9.06 -13.70
C GLY A 207 1.72 -10.54 -13.73
N GLY A 208 2.84 -10.93 -13.25
CA GLY A 208 3.33 -12.32 -13.27
C GLY A 208 4.84 -12.35 -13.20
N GLN A 209 5.45 -11.20 -12.93
CA GLN A 209 6.88 -11.04 -12.87
C GLN A 209 7.30 -10.33 -11.59
N ILE A 210 8.55 -10.51 -11.21
CA ILE A 210 9.12 -9.85 -10.02
C ILE A 210 9.05 -8.31 -10.13
N GLY A 211 9.12 -7.76 -11.34
CA GLY A 211 9.00 -6.33 -11.58
C GLY A 211 7.62 -5.77 -11.19
N ASP A 212 6.56 -6.55 -11.41
CA ASP A 212 5.21 -6.13 -11.01
C ASP A 212 5.08 -6.13 -9.49
N PHE A 213 5.68 -7.12 -8.82
CA PHE A 213 5.74 -7.16 -7.37
C PHE A 213 6.48 -5.96 -6.78
N THR A 214 7.64 -5.58 -7.36
CA THR A 214 8.39 -4.42 -6.88
C THR A 214 7.67 -3.11 -7.16
N ALA A 215 6.87 -3.03 -8.22
CA ALA A 215 6.01 -1.87 -8.51
C ALA A 215 4.89 -1.71 -7.48
N VAL A 216 4.21 -2.81 -7.12
CA VAL A 216 3.19 -2.80 -6.06
C VAL A 216 3.80 -2.46 -4.71
N TYR A 217 4.97 -3.02 -4.39
CA TYR A 217 5.69 -2.65 -3.17
C TYR A 217 6.01 -1.14 -3.10
N ALA A 218 6.46 -0.56 -4.23
CA ALA A 218 6.74 0.87 -4.33
C ALA A 218 5.49 1.73 -4.11
N HIS A 219 4.36 1.31 -4.67
CA HIS A 219 3.05 1.93 -4.50
C HIS A 219 2.67 1.98 -3.02
N GLU A 220 2.56 0.83 -2.37
CA GLU A 220 2.16 0.74 -0.95
C GLU A 220 3.12 1.49 -0.02
N LEU A 221 4.43 1.50 -0.34
CA LEU A 221 5.40 2.27 0.42
C LEU A 221 5.14 3.78 0.33
N ALA A 222 4.83 4.30 -0.86
CA ALA A 222 4.59 5.72 -1.05
C ALA A 222 3.29 6.18 -0.38
N GLU A 223 2.24 5.38 -0.49
CA GLU A 223 0.94 5.66 0.14
C GLU A 223 1.04 5.59 1.65
N ALA A 224 1.48 4.47 2.23
CA ALA A 224 1.63 4.34 3.68
C ALA A 224 2.53 5.44 4.27
N ALA A 225 3.55 5.89 3.54
CA ALA A 225 4.43 6.96 3.99
C ALA A 225 3.72 8.32 4.05
N THR A 226 2.82 8.62 3.12
CA THR A 226 2.10 9.91 3.04
C THR A 226 0.73 9.88 3.69
N ASP A 227 0.11 8.72 3.78
CA ASP A 227 -1.22 8.49 4.38
C ASP A 227 -1.20 7.24 5.26
N LYS A 228 -0.55 7.35 6.43
CA LYS A 228 -0.32 6.23 7.36
C LYS A 228 -1.58 5.45 7.72
N VAL A 229 -2.69 6.16 7.85
CA VAL A 229 -4.02 5.61 8.08
C VAL A 229 -4.88 6.03 6.89
N PRO A 230 -5.26 5.10 6.02
CA PRO A 230 -5.92 5.41 4.75
C PRO A 230 -7.02 6.44 4.83
N GLY A 231 -6.98 7.43 3.94
CA GLY A 231 -7.92 8.54 3.87
C GLY A 231 -7.73 9.65 4.92
N GLN A 232 -6.69 9.58 5.74
CA GLN A 232 -6.45 10.57 6.80
C GLN A 232 -5.21 11.46 6.56
N GLY A 233 -4.29 11.05 5.72
CA GLY A 233 -3.08 11.79 5.37
C GLY A 233 -3.22 12.62 4.10
N TRP A 234 -2.44 12.34 3.07
CA TRP A 234 -2.49 13.03 1.77
C TRP A 234 -3.38 12.27 0.79
N THR A 235 -4.55 12.84 0.47
CA THR A 235 -5.52 12.27 -0.45
C THR A 235 -6.14 13.31 -1.36
N ALA A 236 -6.64 12.89 -2.52
CA ALA A 236 -7.50 13.68 -3.39
C ALA A 236 -8.93 13.79 -2.81
N ASP A 237 -9.77 14.63 -3.41
CA ASP A 237 -11.15 14.85 -2.93
C ASP A 237 -12.06 13.64 -3.09
N ASP A 238 -11.74 12.74 -4.03
CA ASP A 238 -12.42 11.47 -4.24
C ASP A 238 -11.89 10.33 -3.36
N GLY A 239 -10.82 10.58 -2.61
CA GLY A 239 -10.19 9.66 -1.68
C GLY A 239 -8.97 8.93 -2.23
N GLU A 240 -8.61 9.11 -3.51
CA GLU A 240 -7.42 8.49 -4.07
C GLU A 240 -6.14 9.03 -3.44
N GLU A 241 -5.17 8.14 -3.25
CA GLU A 241 -3.87 8.43 -2.66
C GLU A 241 -2.82 8.72 -3.75
N ASN A 242 -1.61 9.05 -3.35
CA ASN A 242 -0.58 9.47 -4.31
C ASN A 242 -0.12 8.35 -5.24
N GLY A 243 -0.18 7.10 -4.82
CA GLY A 243 0.11 5.94 -5.65
C GLY A 243 -1.03 5.64 -6.63
N ASP A 244 -2.28 5.74 -6.18
CA ASP A 244 -3.48 5.52 -6.99
C ASP A 244 -3.55 6.48 -8.19
N LEU A 245 -3.26 7.75 -7.95
CA LEU A 245 -3.25 8.79 -8.99
C LEU A 245 -2.25 8.50 -10.12
N GLU A 246 -1.24 7.69 -9.86
CA GLU A 246 -0.20 7.28 -10.82
C GLU A 246 -0.16 5.76 -11.01
N ALA A 247 -1.26 5.07 -10.72
CA ALA A 247 -1.33 3.62 -10.78
C ALA A 247 -0.80 3.07 -12.11
N TRP A 248 0.14 2.12 -12.01
CA TRP A 248 0.83 1.46 -13.12
C TRP A 248 1.67 2.38 -14.04
N VAL A 249 2.00 3.59 -13.62
CA VAL A 249 3.03 4.38 -14.31
C VAL A 249 4.40 3.93 -13.80
N LEU A 250 5.08 3.12 -14.60
CA LEU A 250 6.25 2.35 -14.21
C LEU A 250 7.56 2.95 -14.68
N PHE A 251 8.59 2.85 -13.84
CA PHE A 251 9.95 3.30 -14.12
C PHE A 251 10.97 2.21 -13.86
N GLY A 252 12.03 2.17 -14.67
CA GLY A 252 13.25 1.46 -14.31
C GLY A 252 14.04 2.30 -13.30
N TRP A 253 14.24 1.79 -12.06
CA TRP A 253 14.87 2.51 -10.97
C TRP A 253 16.05 1.71 -10.38
N GLY A 254 17.18 2.37 -10.18
CA GLY A 254 18.44 1.74 -9.77
C GLY A 254 19.63 2.47 -10.36
N PRO A 255 20.86 1.95 -10.22
CA PRO A 255 22.05 2.52 -10.87
C PRO A 255 21.81 2.71 -12.37
N PRO A 256 22.10 3.90 -12.95
CA PRO A 256 21.79 4.17 -14.35
C PRO A 256 22.45 3.20 -15.36
N GLU A 257 23.59 2.66 -14.99
CA GLU A 257 24.36 1.70 -15.79
C GLU A 257 23.93 0.24 -15.62
N ASP A 258 23.06 -0.07 -14.63
CA ASP A 258 22.60 -1.43 -14.42
C ASP A 258 21.42 -1.75 -15.37
N PRO A 259 21.56 -2.73 -16.28
CA PRO A 259 20.46 -3.16 -17.14
C PRO A 259 19.33 -3.86 -16.37
N ASN A 260 19.61 -4.33 -15.15
CA ASN A 260 18.66 -5.05 -14.32
C ASN A 260 18.03 -4.15 -13.23
N ARG A 261 17.81 -2.88 -13.57
CA ARG A 261 17.14 -1.95 -12.64
C ARG A 261 15.80 -2.51 -12.15
N TYR A 262 15.45 -2.16 -10.92
CA TYR A 262 14.14 -2.48 -10.37
C TYR A 262 13.03 -1.79 -11.16
N THR A 263 11.87 -2.40 -11.24
CA THR A 263 10.66 -1.73 -11.70
C THR A 263 9.96 -1.13 -10.50
N VAL A 264 9.69 0.16 -10.53
CA VAL A 264 8.94 0.86 -9.49
C VAL A 264 7.78 1.63 -10.10
N GLN A 265 6.70 1.79 -9.36
CA GLN A 265 5.65 2.73 -9.73
C GLN A 265 6.04 4.14 -9.25
N GLY A 266 5.70 5.16 -10.04
CA GLY A 266 5.75 6.54 -9.60
C GLY A 266 4.60 6.87 -8.66
N TYR A 267 4.69 8.03 -8.03
CA TYR A 267 3.64 8.57 -7.16
C TYR A 267 3.39 10.05 -7.48
N TYR A 268 2.20 10.51 -7.15
CA TYR A 268 1.77 11.87 -7.42
C TYR A 268 2.33 12.89 -6.41
N THR A 269 2.71 14.06 -6.91
CA THR A 269 2.94 15.27 -6.10
C THR A 269 2.34 16.49 -6.78
N ASN A 270 1.82 17.42 -6.00
CA ASN A 270 1.20 18.64 -6.54
C ASN A 270 2.14 19.46 -7.42
N GLU A 271 3.42 19.46 -7.09
CA GLU A 271 4.43 20.30 -7.74
C GLU A 271 5.01 19.67 -9.01
N ARG A 272 5.03 18.33 -9.09
CA ARG A 272 5.72 17.61 -10.17
C ARG A 272 4.81 16.67 -10.96
N GLY A 273 3.57 16.44 -10.50
CA GLY A 273 2.72 15.37 -11.04
C GLY A 273 3.34 14.01 -10.72
N ASN A 274 3.41 13.13 -11.72
CA ASN A 274 4.07 11.84 -11.58
C ASN A 274 5.55 12.02 -11.21
N THR A 275 5.96 11.38 -10.16
CA THR A 275 7.27 11.59 -9.54
C THR A 275 7.88 10.27 -9.10
N VAL A 276 9.18 10.17 -9.24
CA VAL A 276 10.02 9.14 -8.63
C VAL A 276 11.34 9.79 -8.22
N GLY A 277 11.83 9.49 -7.04
CA GLY A 277 13.12 10.01 -6.59
C GLY A 277 14.28 9.41 -7.36
N ALA A 278 15.31 10.22 -7.59
CA ALA A 278 16.51 9.76 -8.28
C ALA A 278 17.28 8.74 -7.42
N TRP A 279 17.85 7.73 -8.09
CA TRP A 279 18.74 6.79 -7.40
C TRP A 279 19.94 7.53 -6.80
N ARG A 280 20.23 7.24 -5.54
CA ARG A 280 21.45 7.68 -4.85
C ARG A 280 22.41 6.48 -4.71
N ALA A 281 23.66 6.68 -5.15
CA ALA A 281 24.72 5.68 -5.02
C ALA A 281 25.20 5.52 -3.56
#